data_99fda4d171ee9c870315bf6db97d32a3
#
_entry.id   99fda4d171ee9c870315bf6db97d32a3
#
_cell.length_a   1.000
_cell.length_b   1.000
_cell.length_c   1.000
_cell.angle_alpha   90.00
_cell.angle_beta   90.00
_cell.angle_gamma   90.00
#
_symmetry.space_group_name_H-M   'P 1'
#
loop_
_entity.id
_entity.type
_entity.pdbx_description
1 polymer ?
#
loop_
_entity_poly.entity_id
_entity_poly.type
_entity_poly.pdbx_seq_one_letter_code
_entity_poly.pdbx_strand_id
1 'polypeptide(L)'
;HSFPTRRSSDLILVFRPLPKQLSDDRLKELIRPDKDVDSISMVNAAKVFAGDKTGYAPCTAQAVMELLEHYQADLTGKKVVIVGRSLVVGRPLAMLMLGKNATVTICHTKTKNIEDECRRADILVACAGSARMIKKNFTNPGQIVVDVGINFVDGAMCGDVDYDEVSEQVAAITPVPGGVG
;
A
#
# COMPACT_ATOMS: atom_id res chain seq x y z
N HIS A 1 19.85 40.95 -3.28
CA HIS A 1 18.51 40.40 -3.19
C HIS A 1 18.55 39.25 -2.18
N SER A 2 18.08 39.51 -0.96
CA SER A 2 17.85 38.47 0.02
C SER A 2 16.67 37.62 -0.47
N PHE A 3 16.89 36.33 -0.69
CA PHE A 3 15.78 35.40 -0.82
C PHE A 3 14.91 35.50 0.43
N PRO A 4 13.58 35.52 0.30
CA PRO A 4 12.73 35.53 1.46
C PRO A 4 13.12 34.34 2.36
N THR A 5 13.33 34.64 3.64
CA THR A 5 13.56 33.62 4.67
C THR A 5 12.55 32.52 4.47
N ARG A 6 13.02 31.33 4.15
CA ARG A 6 12.18 30.16 3.95
C ARG A 6 11.29 30.01 5.18
N ARG A 7 10.00 30.24 5.03
CA ARG A 7 9.04 29.69 5.99
C ARG A 7 9.35 28.21 6.06
N SER A 8 9.71 27.71 7.24
CA SER A 8 9.85 26.29 7.42
C SER A 8 8.51 25.68 7.06
N SER A 9 8.45 24.82 6.03
CA SER A 9 7.23 24.09 5.70
C SER A 9 6.80 23.29 6.92
N ASP A 10 5.50 23.25 7.19
CA ASP A 10 4.95 22.50 8.31
C ASP A 10 5.03 20.98 8.04
N LEU A 11 4.88 20.59 6.78
CA LEU A 11 4.92 19.20 6.32
C LEU A 11 5.84 19.05 5.09
N ILE A 12 6.42 17.86 4.93
CA ILE A 12 7.31 17.50 3.83
C ILE A 12 6.77 16.23 3.18
N LEU A 13 6.42 16.33 1.89
CA LEU A 13 6.14 15.20 1.02
C LEU A 13 7.23 15.11 -0.04
N VAL A 14 7.85 13.94 -0.18
CA VAL A 14 8.89 13.68 -1.18
C VAL A 14 8.42 12.61 -2.13
N PHE A 15 8.28 12.96 -3.40
CA PHE A 15 7.92 11.99 -4.43
C PHE A 15 9.08 11.05 -4.76
N ARG A 16 8.77 9.77 -4.89
CA ARG A 16 9.73 8.72 -5.26
C ARG A 16 9.31 8.04 -6.57
N PRO A 17 10.22 7.47 -7.36
CA PRO A 17 11.66 7.34 -7.07
C PRO A 17 12.43 8.66 -7.15
N LEU A 18 13.49 8.79 -6.34
CA LEU A 18 14.39 9.93 -6.41
C LEU A 18 15.22 9.89 -7.70
N PRO A 19 15.65 11.06 -8.22
CA PRO A 19 16.68 11.12 -9.25
C PRO A 19 17.96 10.39 -8.80
N LYS A 20 18.65 9.75 -9.74
CA LYS A 20 19.81 8.87 -9.47
C LYS A 20 20.96 9.53 -8.67
N GLN A 21 21.06 10.85 -8.71
CA GLN A 21 22.08 11.61 -7.96
C GLN A 21 21.73 11.83 -6.48
N LEU A 22 20.50 11.51 -6.07
CA LEU A 22 20.04 11.60 -4.69
C LEU A 22 19.96 10.21 -4.05
N SER A 23 20.24 10.13 -2.76
CA SER A 23 20.21 8.87 -1.99
C SER A 23 18.96 8.80 -1.12
N ASP A 24 18.18 7.75 -1.31
CA ASP A 24 17.02 7.43 -0.44
C ASP A 24 17.47 7.23 1.03
N ASP A 25 18.61 6.60 1.25
CA ASP A 25 19.10 6.33 2.61
C ASP A 25 19.47 7.63 3.32
N ARG A 26 20.13 8.54 2.62
CA ARG A 26 20.43 9.86 3.17
C ARG A 26 19.18 10.70 3.44
N LEU A 27 18.15 10.56 2.59
CA LEU A 27 16.86 11.22 2.83
C LEU A 27 16.19 10.72 4.11
N LYS A 28 16.17 9.40 4.34
CA LYS A 28 15.61 8.78 5.55
C LYS A 28 16.26 9.30 6.85
N GLU A 29 17.55 9.63 6.79
CA GLU A 29 18.30 10.16 7.94
C GLU A 29 18.06 11.66 8.16
N LEU A 30 17.85 12.44 7.08
CA LEU A 30 17.77 13.88 7.14
C LEU A 30 16.37 14.43 7.34
N ILE A 31 15.34 13.68 6.90
CA ILE A 31 13.96 14.16 7.01
C ILE A 31 13.53 14.22 8.48
N ARG A 32 12.96 15.33 8.88
CA ARG A 32 12.43 15.49 10.24
C ARG A 32 11.16 14.64 10.41
N PRO A 33 11.13 13.73 11.40
CA PRO A 33 9.99 12.84 11.60
C PRO A 33 8.64 13.54 11.86
N ASP A 34 8.69 14.70 12.49
CA ASP A 34 7.51 15.54 12.79
C ASP A 34 6.92 16.24 11.56
N LYS A 35 7.63 16.23 10.43
CA LYS A 35 7.22 16.82 9.15
C LYS A 35 7.06 15.80 8.02
N ASP A 36 7.47 14.58 8.25
CA ASP A 36 7.51 13.47 7.31
C ASP A 36 6.13 12.80 7.21
N VAL A 37 5.30 13.29 6.31
CA VAL A 37 3.91 12.80 6.15
C VAL A 37 3.77 11.46 5.42
N ASP A 38 4.86 10.97 4.80
CA ASP A 38 4.84 9.70 4.04
C ASP A 38 5.73 8.62 4.67
N SER A 39 6.09 8.80 5.95
CA SER A 39 6.86 7.80 6.73
C SER A 39 8.16 7.35 6.04
N ILE A 40 8.90 8.30 5.47
CA ILE A 40 10.20 8.05 4.87
C ILE A 40 11.26 7.83 5.95
N SER A 41 11.14 8.56 7.08
CA SER A 41 12.05 8.45 8.21
C SER A 41 11.96 7.10 8.90
N MET A 42 13.10 6.61 9.38
CA MET A 42 13.14 5.37 10.16
C MET A 42 12.36 5.49 11.49
N VAL A 43 12.22 6.71 12.03
CA VAL A 43 11.45 6.97 13.25
C VAL A 43 9.97 6.72 13.03
N ASN A 44 9.37 7.27 11.96
CA ASN A 44 7.97 7.02 11.65
C ASN A 44 7.72 5.56 11.25
N ALA A 45 8.62 4.96 10.47
CA ALA A 45 8.55 3.53 10.14
C ALA A 45 8.56 2.64 11.40
N ALA A 46 9.42 2.96 12.40
CA ALA A 46 9.45 2.26 13.68
C ALA A 46 8.15 2.45 14.48
N LYS A 47 7.57 3.65 14.48
CA LYS A 47 6.28 3.93 15.12
C LYS A 47 5.13 3.12 14.48
N VAL A 48 5.07 3.07 13.14
CA VAL A 48 4.09 2.24 12.44
C VAL A 48 4.25 0.77 12.82
N PHE A 49 5.48 0.26 12.84
CA PHE A 49 5.78 -1.11 13.25
C PHE A 49 5.33 -1.40 14.70
N ALA A 50 5.54 -0.44 15.60
CA ALA A 50 5.18 -0.57 17.03
C ALA A 50 3.67 -0.32 17.30
N GLY A 51 2.89 0.11 16.30
CA GLY A 51 1.49 0.52 16.49
C GLY A 51 1.34 1.86 17.24
N ASP A 52 2.39 2.67 17.29
CA ASP A 52 2.37 4.01 17.90
C ASP A 52 1.69 5.01 16.97
N LYS A 53 0.54 5.50 17.39
CA LYS A 53 -0.32 6.44 16.63
C LYS A 53 0.23 7.88 16.58
N THR A 54 1.34 8.18 17.24
CA THR A 54 1.98 9.50 17.18
C THR A 54 2.88 9.69 15.96
N GLY A 55 3.10 8.64 15.17
CA GLY A 55 3.83 8.66 13.91
C GLY A 55 2.89 8.78 12.71
N TYR A 56 3.45 9.22 11.58
CA TYR A 56 2.75 9.18 10.30
C TYR A 56 2.94 7.81 9.66
N ALA A 57 1.86 7.24 9.12
CA ALA A 57 1.96 6.08 8.23
C ALA A 57 2.18 6.54 6.78
N PRO A 58 2.76 5.70 5.90
CA PRO A 58 2.83 6.02 4.47
C PRO A 58 1.43 6.28 3.91
N CYS A 59 1.29 7.37 3.14
CA CYS A 59 0.00 7.85 2.64
C CYS A 59 -0.79 6.77 1.90
N THR A 60 -0.14 5.99 1.03
CA THR A 60 -0.81 4.92 0.28
C THR A 60 -1.31 3.78 1.19
N ALA A 61 -0.52 3.39 2.19
CA ALA A 61 -0.94 2.37 3.16
C ALA A 61 -2.13 2.87 4.00
N GLN A 62 -2.08 4.13 4.44
CA GLN A 62 -3.19 4.76 5.16
C GLN A 62 -4.44 4.88 4.29
N ALA A 63 -4.31 5.25 3.00
CA ALA A 63 -5.44 5.35 2.07
C ALA A 63 -6.19 4.01 1.91
N VAL A 64 -5.49 2.88 1.88
CA VAL A 64 -6.12 1.55 1.89
C VAL A 64 -6.94 1.33 3.16
N MET A 65 -6.40 1.73 4.32
CA MET A 65 -7.12 1.59 5.60
C MET A 65 -8.36 2.47 5.66
N GLU A 66 -8.26 3.72 5.23
CA GLU A 66 -9.38 4.67 5.16
C GLU A 66 -10.49 4.19 4.21
N LEU A 67 -10.09 3.62 3.05
CA LEU A 67 -11.02 3.07 2.09
C LEU A 67 -11.79 1.88 2.68
N LEU A 68 -11.11 0.94 3.31
CA LEU A 68 -11.74 -0.21 3.95
C LEU A 68 -12.67 0.22 5.10
N GLU A 69 -12.27 1.21 5.89
CA GLU A 69 -13.09 1.77 6.96
C GLU A 69 -14.33 2.50 6.40
N HIS A 70 -14.18 3.27 5.32
CA HIS A 70 -15.29 3.95 4.65
C HIS A 70 -16.37 2.99 4.17
N TYR A 71 -15.96 1.83 3.62
CA TYR A 71 -16.88 0.77 3.18
C TYR A 71 -17.26 -0.20 4.30
N GLN A 72 -16.92 0.11 5.54
CA GLN A 72 -17.26 -0.69 6.72
C GLN A 72 -16.78 -2.15 6.63
N ALA A 73 -15.64 -2.39 5.97
CA ALA A 73 -15.01 -3.69 5.91
C ALA A 73 -14.36 -4.01 7.26
N ASP A 74 -15.01 -4.85 8.07
CA ASP A 74 -14.44 -5.29 9.34
C ASP A 74 -13.21 -6.17 9.10
N LEU A 75 -12.10 -5.80 9.73
CA LEU A 75 -10.82 -6.50 9.64
C LEU A 75 -10.63 -7.52 10.77
N THR A 76 -11.46 -7.49 11.82
CA THR A 76 -11.30 -8.33 13.00
C THR A 76 -11.41 -9.80 12.63
N GLY A 77 -10.34 -10.57 12.88
CA GLY A 77 -10.27 -11.99 12.57
C GLY A 77 -10.17 -12.35 11.09
N LYS A 78 -10.16 -11.36 10.19
CA LYS A 78 -10.06 -11.60 8.74
C LYS A 78 -8.66 -12.02 8.32
N LYS A 79 -8.60 -12.89 7.33
CA LYS A 79 -7.36 -13.26 6.65
C LYS A 79 -7.08 -12.24 5.55
N VAL A 80 -6.01 -11.50 5.70
CA VAL A 80 -5.56 -10.53 4.70
C VAL A 80 -4.29 -11.03 4.03
N VAL A 81 -4.29 -11.05 2.70
CA VAL A 81 -3.09 -11.32 1.91
C VAL A 81 -2.68 -10.04 1.19
N ILE A 82 -1.42 -9.65 1.36
CA ILE A 82 -0.81 -8.50 0.71
C ILE A 82 0.23 -9.01 -0.27
N VAL A 83 0.02 -8.78 -1.57
CA VAL A 83 0.98 -9.12 -2.63
C VAL A 83 1.88 -7.94 -2.91
N GLY A 84 3.04 -7.96 -2.28
CA GLY A 84 4.04 -6.89 -2.31
C GLY A 84 4.64 -6.65 -0.92
N ARG A 85 5.95 -6.34 -0.85
CA ARG A 85 6.67 -6.17 0.42
C ARG A 85 7.53 -4.90 0.48
N SER A 86 7.09 -3.86 -0.24
CA SER A 86 7.79 -2.58 -0.22
C SER A 86 7.71 -1.92 1.16
N LEU A 87 8.66 -1.04 1.44
CA LEU A 87 8.63 -0.19 2.65
C LEU A 87 7.58 0.94 2.54
N VAL A 88 7.07 1.17 1.32
CA VAL A 88 6.10 2.25 1.05
C VAL A 88 4.67 1.77 1.26
N VAL A 89 4.34 0.52 0.92
CA VAL A 89 2.97 -0.01 0.96
C VAL A 89 2.90 -1.31 1.74
N GLY A 90 3.45 -2.40 1.23
CA GLY A 90 3.15 -3.75 1.71
C GLY A 90 3.48 -3.98 3.18
N ARG A 91 4.68 -3.60 3.63
CA ARG A 91 5.10 -3.79 5.04
C ARG A 91 4.33 -2.88 6.00
N PRO A 92 4.26 -1.55 5.79
CA PRO A 92 3.50 -0.70 6.71
C PRO A 92 2.03 -1.05 6.74
N LEU A 93 1.41 -1.37 5.59
CA LEU A 93 0.01 -1.79 5.54
C LEU A 93 -0.25 -3.05 6.38
N ALA A 94 0.67 -4.02 6.33
CA ALA A 94 0.54 -5.23 7.17
C ALA A 94 0.49 -4.89 8.66
N MET A 95 1.29 -3.94 9.12
CA MET A 95 1.29 -3.51 10.53
C MET A 95 0.01 -2.75 10.88
N LEU A 96 -0.49 -1.89 9.98
CA LEU A 96 -1.77 -1.19 10.19
C LEU A 96 -2.94 -2.17 10.29
N MET A 97 -3.00 -3.18 9.42
CA MET A 97 -4.05 -4.20 9.42
C MET A 97 -3.95 -5.13 10.64
N LEU A 98 -2.73 -5.50 11.04
CA LEU A 98 -2.50 -6.24 12.29
C LEU A 98 -3.02 -5.45 13.50
N GLY A 99 -2.81 -4.13 13.53
CA GLY A 99 -3.35 -3.24 14.54
C GLY A 99 -4.88 -3.14 14.57
N LYS A 100 -5.56 -3.59 13.52
CA LYS A 100 -7.02 -3.73 13.42
C LYS A 100 -7.48 -5.20 13.59
N ASN A 101 -6.66 -6.05 14.22
CA ASN A 101 -6.94 -7.45 14.55
C ASN A 101 -7.07 -8.39 13.32
N ALA A 102 -6.49 -8.05 12.18
CA ALA A 102 -6.42 -8.96 11.04
C ALA A 102 -5.28 -9.98 11.20
N THR A 103 -5.44 -11.15 10.57
CA THR A 103 -4.35 -12.09 10.33
C THR A 103 -3.74 -11.79 8.97
N VAL A 104 -2.47 -11.38 8.93
CA VAL A 104 -1.86 -10.85 7.69
C VAL A 104 -0.77 -11.77 7.17
N THR A 105 -0.84 -12.08 5.87
CA THR A 105 0.20 -12.78 5.11
C THR A 105 0.75 -11.83 4.05
N ILE A 106 2.09 -11.68 3.98
CA ILE A 106 2.77 -10.93 2.92
C ILE A 106 3.32 -11.90 1.89
N CYS A 107 2.87 -11.78 0.66
CA CYS A 107 3.37 -12.53 -0.49
C CYS A 107 4.31 -11.69 -1.34
N HIS A 108 5.23 -12.35 -2.04
CA HIS A 108 6.25 -11.71 -2.86
C HIS A 108 6.76 -12.66 -3.96
N THR A 109 7.64 -12.21 -4.83
CA THR A 109 8.18 -12.96 -5.99
C THR A 109 8.84 -14.32 -5.66
N LYS A 110 9.08 -14.63 -4.39
CA LYS A 110 9.63 -15.91 -3.93
C LYS A 110 8.61 -16.76 -3.17
N THR A 111 7.36 -16.28 -3.02
CA THR A 111 6.28 -17.05 -2.42
C THR A 111 5.92 -18.20 -3.34
N LYS A 112 5.88 -19.41 -2.79
CA LYS A 112 5.42 -20.61 -3.51
C LYS A 112 3.89 -20.66 -3.48
N ASN A 113 3.28 -21.12 -4.56
CA ASN A 113 1.83 -21.29 -4.67
C ASN A 113 1.06 -20.01 -4.28
N ILE A 114 1.51 -18.86 -4.79
CA ILE A 114 0.98 -17.55 -4.42
C ILE A 114 -0.53 -17.44 -4.72
N GLU A 115 -1.01 -18.12 -5.75
CA GLU A 115 -2.44 -18.17 -6.10
C GLU A 115 -3.26 -18.79 -4.96
N ASP A 116 -2.75 -19.86 -4.34
CA ASP A 116 -3.45 -20.53 -3.23
C ASP A 116 -3.49 -19.65 -1.99
N GLU A 117 -2.41 -18.93 -1.68
CA GLU A 117 -2.41 -17.98 -0.58
C GLU A 117 -3.43 -16.86 -0.81
N CYS A 118 -3.45 -16.30 -2.02
CA CYS A 118 -4.39 -15.24 -2.39
C CYS A 118 -5.85 -15.72 -2.31
N ARG A 119 -6.16 -16.92 -2.81
CA ARG A 119 -7.54 -17.46 -2.78
C ARG A 119 -8.09 -17.70 -1.38
N ARG A 120 -7.22 -17.90 -0.37
CA ARG A 120 -7.66 -18.15 1.02
C ARG A 120 -7.95 -16.86 1.79
N ALA A 121 -7.67 -15.71 1.21
CA ALA A 121 -7.88 -14.43 1.85
C ALA A 121 -9.36 -14.01 1.82
N ASP A 122 -9.80 -13.35 2.88
CA ASP A 122 -11.03 -12.58 2.91
C ASP A 122 -10.82 -11.23 2.21
N ILE A 123 -9.61 -10.65 2.37
CA ILE A 123 -9.21 -9.40 1.74
C ILE A 123 -7.85 -9.60 1.05
N LEU A 124 -7.78 -9.29 -0.23
CA LEU A 124 -6.56 -9.33 -1.04
C LEU A 124 -6.14 -7.92 -1.42
N VAL A 125 -4.89 -7.56 -1.10
CA VAL A 125 -4.31 -6.27 -1.50
C VAL A 125 -3.19 -6.51 -2.50
N ALA A 126 -3.34 -5.97 -3.70
CA ALA A 126 -2.34 -6.04 -4.76
C ALA A 126 -1.49 -4.76 -4.78
N CYS A 127 -0.20 -4.88 -4.50
CA CYS A 127 0.78 -3.78 -4.50
C CYS A 127 2.17 -4.26 -4.95
N ALA A 128 2.19 -5.12 -5.98
CA ALA A 128 3.39 -5.74 -6.54
C ALA A 128 4.08 -4.87 -7.60
N GLY A 129 3.38 -3.91 -8.19
CA GLY A 129 3.85 -3.12 -9.33
C GLY A 129 4.01 -3.98 -10.59
N SER A 130 3.09 -4.91 -10.81
CA SER A 130 3.09 -5.83 -11.95
C SER A 130 1.71 -5.86 -12.60
N ALA A 131 1.61 -5.22 -13.76
CA ALA A 131 0.36 -5.02 -14.49
C ALA A 131 -0.42 -6.32 -14.69
N ARG A 132 -1.68 -6.34 -14.25
CA ARG A 132 -2.64 -7.44 -14.45
C ARG A 132 -2.12 -8.82 -14.01
N MET A 133 -1.23 -8.85 -13.00
CA MET A 133 -0.66 -10.08 -12.47
C MET A 133 -1.70 -10.93 -11.76
N ILE A 134 -2.61 -10.29 -11.03
CA ILE A 134 -3.69 -10.95 -10.27
C ILE A 134 -4.86 -11.22 -11.20
N LYS A 135 -5.14 -12.50 -11.43
CA LYS A 135 -6.21 -12.97 -12.29
C LYS A 135 -7.25 -13.76 -11.48
N LYS A 136 -8.30 -14.23 -12.15
CA LYS A 136 -9.41 -15.00 -11.55
C LYS A 136 -8.92 -16.19 -10.71
N ASN A 137 -7.84 -16.87 -11.12
CA ASN A 137 -7.27 -17.99 -10.37
C ASN A 137 -6.61 -17.60 -9.04
N PHE A 138 -6.40 -16.32 -8.77
CA PHE A 138 -5.91 -15.79 -7.48
C PHE A 138 -7.03 -15.44 -6.50
N THR A 139 -8.29 -15.44 -6.93
CA THR A 139 -9.40 -14.85 -6.18
C THR A 139 -10.49 -15.86 -5.85
N ASN A 140 -11.41 -15.48 -4.96
CA ASN A 140 -12.61 -16.22 -4.61
C ASN A 140 -13.85 -15.30 -4.55
N PRO A 141 -15.09 -15.85 -4.69
CA PRO A 141 -16.30 -15.04 -4.80
C PRO A 141 -16.66 -14.17 -3.59
N GLY A 142 -16.18 -14.53 -2.39
CA GLY A 142 -16.45 -13.75 -1.16
C GLY A 142 -15.41 -12.68 -0.85
N GLN A 143 -14.42 -12.50 -1.71
CA GLN A 143 -13.23 -11.72 -1.44
C GLN A 143 -13.42 -10.23 -1.74
N ILE A 144 -12.84 -9.37 -0.89
CA ILE A 144 -12.62 -7.95 -1.19
C ILE A 144 -11.22 -7.80 -1.76
N VAL A 145 -11.10 -7.18 -2.94
CA VAL A 145 -9.84 -6.95 -3.62
C VAL A 145 -9.53 -5.45 -3.65
N VAL A 146 -8.37 -5.06 -3.12
CA VAL A 146 -7.87 -3.68 -3.14
C VAL A 146 -6.65 -3.63 -4.05
N ASP A 147 -6.79 -3.01 -5.20
CA ASP A 147 -5.71 -2.81 -6.16
C ASP A 147 -5.02 -1.46 -5.92
N VAL A 148 -3.77 -1.51 -5.50
CA VAL A 148 -2.91 -0.34 -5.24
C VAL A 148 -1.93 -0.11 -6.39
N GLY A 149 -1.86 -1.06 -7.33
CA GLY A 149 -0.94 -1.01 -8.46
C GLY A 149 -1.23 0.18 -9.38
N ILE A 150 -0.17 0.84 -9.84
CA ILE A 150 -0.24 1.83 -10.93
C ILE A 150 0.77 1.44 -11.97
N ASN A 151 0.28 0.98 -13.10
CA ASN A 151 1.08 0.56 -14.24
C ASN A 151 0.57 1.25 -15.51
N PHE A 152 1.41 1.31 -16.53
CA PHE A 152 1.04 1.78 -17.86
C PHE A 152 1.31 0.69 -18.88
N VAL A 153 0.26 0.28 -19.59
CA VAL A 153 0.33 -0.71 -20.68
C VAL A 153 -0.29 -0.06 -21.91
N ASP A 154 0.46 0.02 -22.99
CA ASP A 154 0.04 0.65 -24.26
C ASP A 154 -0.51 2.08 -24.11
N GLY A 155 0.07 2.84 -23.17
CA GLY A 155 -0.34 4.21 -22.85
C GLY A 155 -1.58 4.34 -21.97
N ALA A 156 -2.22 3.24 -21.59
CA ALA A 156 -3.34 3.21 -20.66
C ALA A 156 -2.89 2.84 -19.24
N MET A 157 -3.49 3.51 -18.23
CA MET A 157 -3.27 3.19 -16.83
C MET A 157 -4.03 1.91 -16.46
N CYS A 158 -3.37 1.00 -15.75
CA CYS A 158 -4.00 -0.18 -15.17
C CYS A 158 -3.38 -0.53 -13.81
N GLY A 159 -4.07 -1.37 -13.04
CA GLY A 159 -3.59 -1.88 -11.78
C GLY A 159 -2.75 -3.16 -11.89
N ASP A 160 -2.50 -3.76 -10.73
CA ASP A 160 -1.88 -5.08 -10.62
C ASP A 160 -2.91 -6.21 -10.82
N VAL A 161 -4.20 -5.89 -10.76
CA VAL A 161 -5.30 -6.84 -10.96
C VAL A 161 -5.84 -6.74 -12.39
N ASP A 162 -6.14 -7.88 -12.99
CA ASP A 162 -6.93 -7.92 -14.21
C ASP A 162 -8.40 -7.64 -13.88
N TYR A 163 -8.74 -6.35 -13.87
CA TYR A 163 -10.01 -5.84 -13.37
C TYR A 163 -11.21 -6.50 -14.06
N ASP A 164 -11.17 -6.61 -15.39
CA ASP A 164 -12.30 -7.11 -16.17
C ASP A 164 -12.59 -8.59 -15.81
N GLU A 165 -11.54 -9.40 -15.69
CA GLU A 165 -11.66 -10.82 -15.33
C GLU A 165 -12.06 -11.03 -13.86
N VAL A 166 -11.50 -10.24 -12.95
CA VAL A 166 -11.66 -10.44 -11.50
C VAL A 166 -12.96 -9.84 -10.98
N SER A 167 -13.41 -8.71 -11.51
CA SER A 167 -14.62 -8.00 -11.06
C SER A 167 -15.89 -8.83 -11.20
N GLU A 168 -15.92 -9.76 -12.15
CA GLU A 168 -17.06 -10.68 -12.33
C GLU A 168 -17.18 -11.76 -11.22
N GLN A 169 -16.08 -11.97 -10.45
CA GLN A 169 -16.01 -13.07 -9.49
C GLN A 169 -16.10 -12.61 -8.03
N VAL A 170 -15.43 -11.50 -7.68
CA VAL A 170 -15.21 -11.10 -6.30
C VAL A 170 -16.39 -10.29 -5.73
N ALA A 171 -16.49 -10.21 -4.40
CA ALA A 171 -17.56 -9.45 -3.75
C ALA A 171 -17.41 -7.94 -3.95
N ALA A 172 -16.16 -7.44 -3.95
CA ALA A 172 -15.85 -6.04 -4.19
C ALA A 172 -14.42 -5.90 -4.72
N ILE A 173 -14.19 -4.90 -5.56
CA ILE A 173 -12.87 -4.57 -6.09
C ILE A 173 -12.73 -3.06 -6.34
N THR A 174 -11.55 -2.52 -6.06
CA THR A 174 -11.24 -1.13 -6.41
C THR A 174 -10.79 -1.03 -7.87
N PRO A 175 -11.29 -0.05 -8.65
CA PRO A 175 -10.79 0.19 -10.00
C PRO A 175 -9.43 0.93 -9.98
N VAL A 176 -8.70 0.84 -11.10
CA VAL A 176 -7.53 1.67 -11.39
C VAL A 176 -7.66 2.22 -12.82
N PRO A 177 -7.78 3.55 -12.96
CA PRO A 177 -7.85 4.61 -11.96
C PRO A 177 -9.18 4.69 -11.20
N GLY A 178 -9.23 5.52 -10.14
CA GLY A 178 -10.45 5.83 -9.39
C GLY A 178 -10.66 5.03 -8.11
N GLY A 179 -9.68 4.19 -7.71
CA GLY A 179 -9.67 3.47 -6.45
C GLY A 179 -8.82 4.15 -5.37
N VAL A 180 -7.77 3.46 -4.90
CA VAL A 180 -6.92 3.91 -3.77
C VAL A 180 -6.24 5.26 -4.05
N GLY A 181 -5.80 5.51 -5.26
CA GLY A 181 -5.19 6.79 -5.66
C GLY A 181 -6.15 7.96 -5.61
#